data_43beba87c92dc8bdbd5d95b1fbd229dd
#
_entry.id   43beba87c92dc8bdbd5d95b1fbd229dd
#
_cell.length_a   1.000
_cell.length_b   1.000
_cell.length_c   1.000
_cell.angle_alpha   90.00
_cell.angle_beta   90.00
_cell.angle_gamma   90.00
#
_symmetry.space_group_name_H-M   'P 1'
#
loop_
_entity.id
_entity.type
_entity.pdbx_description
1 polymer ?
#
loop_
_entity_poly.entity_id
_entity_poly.type
_entity_poly.pdbx_seq_one_letter_code
_entity_poly.pdbx_strand_id
1 'polypeptide(L)'
;MADVTNSNLLTIDTGILNKDACVVLVKTEWNASIVDQLERGCIAILEKYKANKIVVLTVPGAVEIPFAIKSYWEHSGKKNKPDAFIALGCVIQGDTPHFEYVCRSVTDGVLQLNMNLPVPTILGVLTVNNEQQAMERIGGIHGHKGEEAAVTALKMIALKKSF
;
A
#
# COMPACT_ATOMS: atom_id res chain seq x y z
N MET A 1 -10.93 -2.22 -9.95
CA MET A 1 -10.36 -0.91 -9.55
C MET A 1 -10.76 0.08 -10.63
N ALA A 2 -11.27 1.24 -10.23
CA ALA A 2 -11.68 2.28 -11.17
C ALA A 2 -10.47 2.88 -11.91
N ASP A 3 -10.71 3.43 -13.08
CA ASP A 3 -9.72 4.14 -13.87
C ASP A 3 -9.39 5.48 -13.18
N VAL A 4 -8.10 5.78 -13.03
CA VAL A 4 -7.59 7.00 -12.36
C VAL A 4 -7.93 8.28 -13.16
N THR A 5 -8.20 8.16 -14.46
CA THR A 5 -8.55 9.31 -15.33
C THR A 5 -9.77 10.07 -14.86
N ASN A 6 -10.66 9.45 -14.08
CA ASN A 6 -11.86 10.04 -13.50
C ASN A 6 -11.72 10.43 -12.01
N SER A 7 -10.50 10.63 -11.51
CA SER A 7 -10.29 10.96 -10.11
C SER A 7 -9.32 12.13 -9.93
N ASN A 8 -9.53 12.90 -8.86
CA ASN A 8 -8.58 13.93 -8.38
C ASN A 8 -7.48 13.31 -7.49
N LEU A 9 -7.29 11.98 -7.53
CA LEU A 9 -6.36 11.29 -6.64
C LEU A 9 -4.95 11.84 -6.78
N LEU A 10 -4.46 11.98 -8.01
CA LEU A 10 -3.08 12.41 -8.29
C LEU A 10 -2.86 13.92 -8.11
N THR A 11 -3.90 14.69 -7.86
CA THR A 11 -3.78 16.12 -7.51
C THR A 11 -3.38 16.23 -6.04
N ILE A 12 -2.10 16.48 -5.76
CA ILE A 12 -1.59 16.69 -4.42
C ILE A 12 -1.29 18.19 -4.27
N ASP A 13 -1.93 18.81 -3.27
CA ASP A 13 -1.53 20.14 -2.83
C ASP A 13 -0.22 20.02 -2.04
N THR A 14 0.87 20.54 -2.62
CA THR A 14 2.22 20.41 -2.09
C THR A 14 2.45 21.13 -0.76
N GLY A 15 1.52 22.00 -0.33
CA GLY A 15 1.59 22.72 0.94
C GLY A 15 1.29 21.85 2.18
N ILE A 16 0.66 20.68 1.99
CA ILE A 16 0.13 19.86 3.10
C ILE A 16 1.10 18.76 3.56
N LEU A 17 2.12 18.43 2.74
CA LEU A 17 3.01 17.31 3.03
C LEU A 17 4.17 17.74 3.93
N ASN A 18 4.09 17.38 5.20
CA ASN A 18 5.19 17.53 6.14
C ASN A 18 6.37 16.66 5.73
N LYS A 19 7.55 17.29 5.68
CA LYS A 19 8.86 16.68 5.35
C LYS A 19 9.31 15.55 6.31
N ASP A 20 8.49 15.17 7.30
CA ASP A 20 8.87 14.24 8.37
C ASP A 20 8.03 12.96 8.37
N ALA A 21 7.33 12.65 7.27
CA ALA A 21 6.51 11.44 7.21
C ALA A 21 7.38 10.18 7.21
N CYS A 22 7.05 9.25 8.12
CA CYS A 22 7.59 7.89 8.16
C CYS A 22 6.54 6.91 7.59
N VAL A 23 6.86 6.24 6.49
CA VAL A 23 5.95 5.29 5.83
C VAL A 23 6.59 3.90 5.82
N VAL A 24 5.82 2.91 6.22
CA VAL A 24 6.23 1.49 6.19
C VAL A 24 5.48 0.78 5.07
N LEU A 25 6.22 0.23 4.11
CA LEU A 25 5.73 -0.64 3.08
C LEU A 25 5.86 -2.09 3.55
N VAL A 26 4.80 -2.87 3.41
CA VAL A 26 4.84 -4.32 3.65
C VAL A 26 4.49 -5.01 2.35
N LYS A 27 5.48 -5.67 1.74
CA LYS A 27 5.36 -6.31 0.43
C LYS A 27 5.43 -7.83 0.51
N THR A 28 4.81 -8.50 -0.45
CA THR A 28 4.84 -9.97 -0.54
C THR A 28 5.99 -10.48 -1.40
N GLU A 29 6.47 -11.70 -1.10
CA GLU A 29 7.41 -12.44 -1.97
C GLU A 29 6.71 -13.05 -3.19
N TRP A 30 5.46 -13.51 -3.05
CA TRP A 30 4.68 -14.01 -4.17
C TRP A 30 4.48 -12.96 -5.25
N ASN A 31 4.62 -13.37 -6.51
CA ASN A 31 4.52 -12.49 -7.69
C ASN A 31 5.52 -11.32 -7.67
N ALA A 32 6.76 -11.59 -7.26
CA ALA A 32 7.81 -10.60 -7.03
C ALA A 32 8.02 -9.65 -8.22
N SER A 33 7.96 -10.14 -9.47
CA SER A 33 8.12 -9.30 -10.67
C SER A 33 7.11 -8.15 -10.75
N ILE A 34 5.89 -8.37 -10.26
CA ILE A 34 4.81 -7.39 -10.20
C ILE A 34 4.95 -6.53 -8.95
N VAL A 35 5.17 -7.18 -7.80
CA VAL A 35 5.23 -6.51 -6.50
C VAL A 35 6.42 -5.56 -6.40
N ASP A 36 7.56 -5.91 -6.98
CA ASP A 36 8.73 -5.01 -7.05
C ASP A 36 8.48 -3.76 -7.91
N GLN A 37 7.63 -3.84 -8.93
CA GLN A 37 7.20 -2.67 -9.69
C GLN A 37 6.26 -1.79 -8.86
N LEU A 38 5.31 -2.38 -8.13
CA LEU A 38 4.46 -1.62 -7.19
C LEU A 38 5.30 -0.89 -6.15
N GLU A 39 6.29 -1.56 -5.57
CA GLU A 39 7.23 -0.96 -4.61
C GLU A 39 7.98 0.22 -5.23
N ARG A 40 8.57 0.04 -6.43
CA ARG A 40 9.33 1.11 -7.11
C ARG A 40 8.48 2.35 -7.35
N GLY A 41 7.25 2.19 -7.88
CA GLY A 41 6.34 3.32 -8.09
C GLY A 41 5.95 3.98 -6.77
N CYS A 42 5.72 3.19 -5.73
CA CYS A 42 5.41 3.70 -4.40
C CYS A 42 6.56 4.54 -3.84
N ILE A 43 7.79 4.01 -3.85
CA ILE A 43 9.00 4.69 -3.37
C ILE A 43 9.25 5.98 -4.17
N ALA A 44 9.13 5.95 -5.49
CA ALA A 44 9.34 7.13 -6.34
C ALA A 44 8.42 8.31 -5.96
N ILE A 45 7.16 8.03 -5.65
CA ILE A 45 6.21 9.05 -5.17
C ILE A 45 6.57 9.54 -3.77
N LEU A 46 6.87 8.62 -2.84
CA LEU A 46 7.23 9.00 -1.48
C LEU A 46 8.50 9.89 -1.45
N GLU A 47 9.51 9.56 -2.24
CA GLU A 47 10.74 10.36 -2.39
C GLU A 47 10.45 11.72 -3.05
N LYS A 48 9.67 11.74 -4.14
CA LYS A 48 9.24 12.97 -4.82
C LYS A 48 8.63 13.97 -3.86
N TYR A 49 7.81 13.49 -2.92
CA TYR A 49 7.16 14.30 -1.90
C TYR A 49 7.92 14.37 -0.57
N LYS A 50 9.19 13.92 -0.57
CA LYS A 50 10.13 14.09 0.55
C LYS A 50 9.69 13.42 1.84
N ALA A 51 9.13 12.21 1.76
CA ALA A 51 8.96 11.39 2.95
C ALA A 51 10.33 11.17 3.62
N ASN A 52 10.40 11.43 4.92
CA ASN A 52 11.68 11.43 5.66
C ASN A 52 12.24 10.01 5.84
N LYS A 53 11.36 9.06 6.04
CA LYS A 53 11.75 7.67 6.29
C LYS A 53 10.82 6.70 5.57
N ILE A 54 11.40 5.84 4.76
CA ILE A 54 10.71 4.73 4.10
C ILE A 54 11.33 3.43 4.63
N VAL A 55 10.48 2.55 5.17
CA VAL A 55 10.89 1.23 5.64
C VAL A 55 10.18 0.19 4.79
N VAL A 56 10.91 -0.80 4.31
CA VAL A 56 10.33 -1.92 3.54
C VAL A 56 10.46 -3.20 4.34
N LEU A 57 9.34 -3.89 4.52
CA LEU A 57 9.26 -5.22 5.10
C LEU A 57 8.79 -6.20 4.03
N THR A 58 9.36 -7.38 4.01
CA THR A 58 8.96 -8.45 3.11
C THR A 58 8.32 -9.59 3.91
N VAL A 59 7.17 -10.07 3.43
CA VAL A 59 6.43 -11.20 4.00
C VAL A 59 6.14 -12.23 2.93
N PRO A 60 5.93 -13.52 3.28
CA PRO A 60 5.71 -14.57 2.27
C PRO A 60 4.53 -14.27 1.35
N GLY A 61 3.37 -13.95 1.87
CA GLY A 61 2.15 -13.75 1.09
C GLY A 61 1.24 -12.66 1.62
N ALA A 62 0.13 -12.43 0.92
CA ALA A 62 -0.82 -11.36 1.25
C ALA A 62 -1.51 -11.57 2.61
N VAL A 63 -1.73 -12.83 3.01
CA VAL A 63 -2.38 -13.18 4.28
C VAL A 63 -1.54 -12.77 5.50
N GLU A 64 -0.21 -12.71 5.36
CA GLU A 64 0.73 -12.34 6.42
C GLU A 64 0.89 -10.82 6.61
N ILE A 65 0.45 -10.01 5.65
CA ILE A 65 0.58 -8.54 5.70
C ILE A 65 -0.05 -7.95 6.97
N PRO A 66 -1.31 -8.28 7.34
CA PRO A 66 -1.92 -7.67 8.52
C PRO A 66 -1.19 -7.98 9.81
N PHE A 67 -0.69 -9.22 9.96
CA PHE A 67 0.12 -9.60 11.12
C PHE A 67 1.43 -8.81 11.19
N ALA A 68 2.14 -8.67 10.07
CA ALA A 68 3.41 -7.92 10.01
C ALA A 68 3.21 -6.44 10.37
N ILE A 69 2.15 -5.80 9.85
CA ILE A 69 1.81 -4.41 10.16
C ILE A 69 1.52 -4.25 11.66
N LYS A 70 0.65 -5.10 12.21
CA LYS A 70 0.32 -5.07 13.64
C LYS A 70 1.55 -5.26 14.50
N SER A 71 2.36 -6.28 14.20
CA SER A 71 3.59 -6.56 14.93
C SER A 71 4.59 -5.41 14.87
N TYR A 72 4.80 -4.82 13.69
CA TYR A 72 5.66 -3.65 13.54
C TYR A 72 5.17 -2.48 14.38
N TRP A 73 3.86 -2.20 14.34
CA TRP A 73 3.26 -1.16 15.16
C TRP A 73 3.49 -1.40 16.66
N GLU A 74 3.24 -2.60 17.14
CA GLU A 74 3.36 -2.93 18.57
C GLU A 74 4.81 -2.83 19.08
N HIS A 75 5.78 -3.29 18.28
CA HIS A 75 7.20 -3.33 18.67
C HIS A 75 7.99 -2.05 18.33
N SER A 76 7.44 -1.14 17.54
CA SER A 76 8.08 0.13 17.25
C SER A 76 8.09 1.04 18.49
N GLY A 77 9.25 1.53 18.88
CA GLY A 77 9.36 2.52 19.95
C GLY A 77 8.63 3.82 19.59
N LYS A 78 8.21 4.58 20.62
CA LYS A 78 7.41 5.82 20.43
C LYS A 78 7.97 6.80 19.40
N LYS A 79 9.31 6.90 19.30
CA LYS A 79 10.00 7.78 18.34
C LYS A 79 10.08 7.23 16.92
N ASN A 80 9.75 5.95 16.72
CA ASN A 80 9.85 5.25 15.44
C ASN A 80 8.48 4.78 14.90
N LYS A 81 7.39 5.28 15.47
CA LYS A 81 6.05 4.97 14.97
C LYS A 81 5.87 5.54 13.57
N PRO A 82 5.38 4.74 12.62
CA PRO A 82 5.10 5.25 11.28
C PRO A 82 3.85 6.14 11.28
N ASP A 83 3.76 7.00 10.28
CA ASP A 83 2.59 7.83 10.00
C ASP A 83 1.56 7.10 9.14
N ALA A 84 1.99 6.12 8.36
CA ALA A 84 1.14 5.25 7.55
C ALA A 84 1.82 3.91 7.24
N PHE A 85 0.98 2.91 6.92
CA PHE A 85 1.40 1.66 6.31
C PHE A 85 0.86 1.54 4.89
N ILE A 86 1.60 0.88 4.00
CA ILE A 86 1.14 0.52 2.66
C ILE A 86 1.35 -0.99 2.48
N ALA A 87 0.25 -1.71 2.26
CA ALA A 87 0.25 -3.12 1.93
C ALA A 87 0.44 -3.30 0.42
N LEU A 88 1.51 -3.93 -0.02
CA LEU A 88 1.81 -4.20 -1.44
C LEU A 88 1.82 -5.69 -1.70
N GLY A 89 1.09 -6.12 -2.70
CA GLY A 89 1.01 -7.52 -3.09
C GLY A 89 0.27 -7.70 -4.41
N CYS A 90 0.27 -8.93 -4.91
CA CYS A 90 -0.52 -9.30 -6.07
C CYS A 90 -1.06 -10.71 -5.87
N VAL A 91 -2.38 -10.86 -5.92
CA VAL A 91 -3.08 -12.14 -5.88
C VAL A 91 -3.67 -12.38 -7.26
N ILE A 92 -3.19 -13.42 -7.93
CA ILE A 92 -3.68 -13.84 -9.26
C ILE A 92 -4.60 -15.04 -9.07
N GLN A 93 -5.74 -15.01 -9.73
CA GLN A 93 -6.73 -16.08 -9.64
C GLN A 93 -6.17 -17.38 -10.19
N GLY A 94 -6.22 -18.45 -9.40
CA GLY A 94 -5.94 -19.83 -9.79
C GLY A 94 -7.23 -20.63 -10.01
N ASP A 95 -7.09 -21.93 -10.09
CA ASP A 95 -8.19 -22.85 -10.44
C ASP A 95 -9.12 -23.19 -9.27
N THR A 96 -8.79 -22.76 -8.07
CA THR A 96 -9.53 -23.09 -6.85
C THR A 96 -10.10 -21.85 -6.16
N PRO A 97 -11.10 -22.01 -5.27
CA PRO A 97 -11.66 -20.90 -4.47
C PRO A 97 -10.64 -20.25 -3.54
N HIS A 98 -9.42 -20.74 -3.42
CA HIS A 98 -8.37 -20.19 -2.55
C HIS A 98 -8.13 -18.70 -2.80
N PHE A 99 -8.22 -18.25 -4.06
CA PHE A 99 -8.13 -16.84 -4.43
C PHE A 99 -9.08 -15.95 -3.61
N GLU A 100 -10.33 -16.34 -3.50
CA GLU A 100 -11.35 -15.55 -2.77
C GLU A 100 -11.01 -15.45 -1.28
N TYR A 101 -10.55 -16.54 -0.67
CA TYR A 101 -10.16 -16.56 0.74
C TYR A 101 -8.93 -15.69 1.01
N VAL A 102 -7.92 -15.73 0.14
CA VAL A 102 -6.74 -14.87 0.26
C VAL A 102 -7.13 -13.39 0.11
N CYS A 103 -7.91 -13.05 -0.92
CA CYS A 103 -8.38 -11.69 -1.15
C CYS A 103 -9.18 -11.16 0.06
N ARG A 104 -10.11 -11.97 0.55
CA ARG A 104 -10.93 -11.61 1.72
C ARG A 104 -10.08 -11.45 2.97
N SER A 105 -9.18 -12.37 3.23
CA SER A 105 -8.31 -12.33 4.41
C SER A 105 -7.48 -11.05 4.47
N VAL A 106 -6.84 -10.65 3.37
CA VAL A 106 -6.03 -9.43 3.35
C VAL A 106 -6.87 -8.16 3.41
N THR A 107 -8.02 -8.11 2.72
CA THR A 107 -8.90 -6.94 2.72
C THR A 107 -9.55 -6.72 4.09
N ASP A 108 -10.07 -7.77 4.71
CA ASP A 108 -10.64 -7.72 6.06
C ASP A 108 -9.55 -7.36 7.09
N GLY A 109 -8.34 -7.92 6.93
CA GLY A 109 -7.19 -7.59 7.78
C GLY A 109 -6.81 -6.11 7.70
N VAL A 110 -6.73 -5.53 6.50
CA VAL A 110 -6.46 -4.09 6.32
C VAL A 110 -7.59 -3.23 6.88
N LEU A 111 -8.86 -3.63 6.70
CA LEU A 111 -9.99 -2.95 7.32
C LEU A 111 -9.86 -2.93 8.86
N GLN A 112 -9.55 -4.07 9.47
CA GLN A 112 -9.36 -4.16 10.92
C GLN A 112 -8.19 -3.30 11.41
N LEU A 113 -7.09 -3.23 10.65
CA LEU A 113 -5.97 -2.34 10.99
C LEU A 113 -6.41 -0.87 10.97
N ASN A 114 -7.16 -0.43 9.97
CA ASN A 114 -7.67 0.94 9.88
C ASN A 114 -8.65 1.30 11.00
N MET A 115 -9.38 0.33 11.55
CA MET A 115 -10.27 0.54 12.68
C MET A 115 -9.56 0.54 14.04
N ASN A 116 -8.42 -0.17 14.16
CA ASN A 116 -7.76 -0.39 15.44
C ASN A 116 -6.44 0.38 15.60
N LEU A 117 -5.77 0.78 14.52
CA LEU A 117 -4.55 1.58 14.58
C LEU A 117 -4.86 3.06 14.41
N PRO A 118 -4.10 3.95 15.09
CA PRO A 118 -4.29 5.39 14.94
C PRO A 118 -3.61 5.98 13.70
N VAL A 119 -3.19 5.13 12.76
CA VAL A 119 -2.54 5.50 11.49
C VAL A 119 -3.15 4.70 10.33
N PRO A 120 -3.25 5.30 9.14
CA PRO A 120 -3.86 4.61 8.01
C PRO A 120 -3.01 3.45 7.50
N THR A 121 -3.68 2.39 7.08
CA THR A 121 -3.13 1.28 6.30
C THR A 121 -3.74 1.31 4.91
N ILE A 122 -2.94 1.51 3.88
CA ILE A 122 -3.37 1.62 2.49
C ILE A 122 -3.31 0.25 1.82
N LEU A 123 -4.39 -0.15 1.16
CA LEU A 123 -4.47 -1.40 0.41
C LEU A 123 -3.92 -1.20 -1.01
N GLY A 124 -2.68 -1.56 -1.23
CA GLY A 124 -2.00 -1.62 -2.53
C GLY A 124 -1.85 -3.06 -3.06
N VAL A 125 -2.70 -3.98 -2.62
CA VAL A 125 -2.71 -5.37 -3.08
C VAL A 125 -3.58 -5.49 -4.32
N LEU A 126 -2.98 -5.93 -5.43
CA LEU A 126 -3.72 -6.26 -6.65
C LEU A 126 -4.45 -7.59 -6.47
N THR A 127 -5.69 -7.65 -6.93
CA THR A 127 -6.50 -8.86 -7.03
C THR A 127 -6.98 -8.98 -8.47
N VAL A 128 -6.41 -9.89 -9.22
CA VAL A 128 -6.56 -9.95 -10.68
C VAL A 128 -6.82 -11.39 -11.15
N ASN A 129 -7.47 -11.54 -12.31
CA ASN A 129 -7.77 -12.83 -12.86
C ASN A 129 -6.56 -13.48 -13.59
N ASN A 130 -5.61 -12.66 -14.05
CA ASN A 130 -4.42 -13.10 -14.78
C ASN A 130 -3.29 -12.07 -14.67
N GLU A 131 -2.10 -12.48 -15.10
CA GLU A 131 -0.91 -11.64 -15.07
C GLU A 131 -1.04 -10.37 -15.95
N GLN A 132 -1.69 -10.48 -17.10
CA GLN A 132 -1.91 -9.34 -18.00
C GLN A 132 -2.62 -8.18 -17.27
N GLN A 133 -3.67 -8.48 -16.50
CA GLN A 133 -4.37 -7.49 -15.70
C GLN A 133 -3.48 -6.83 -14.63
N ALA A 134 -2.52 -7.57 -14.10
CA ALA A 134 -1.54 -7.00 -13.17
C ALA A 134 -0.59 -6.03 -13.88
N MET A 135 -0.05 -6.44 -15.04
CA MET A 135 0.85 -5.60 -15.85
C MET A 135 0.21 -4.28 -16.25
N GLU A 136 -1.08 -4.30 -16.60
CA GLU A 136 -1.84 -3.09 -16.92
C GLU A 136 -1.99 -2.09 -15.76
N ARG A 137 -1.68 -2.52 -14.52
CA ARG A 137 -1.83 -1.75 -13.27
C ARG A 137 -0.50 -1.35 -12.61
N ILE A 138 0.61 -1.65 -13.26
CA ILE A 138 1.95 -1.27 -12.81
C ILE A 138 2.67 -0.35 -13.83
N GLY A 139 1.92 0.55 -14.44
CA GLY A 139 2.38 1.51 -15.46
C GLY A 139 1.79 1.28 -16.84
N GLY A 140 0.77 0.42 -16.97
CA GLY A 140 0.01 0.21 -18.19
C GLY A 140 -1.22 1.12 -18.31
N ILE A 141 -2.21 0.67 -19.07
CA ILE A 141 -3.43 1.44 -19.41
C ILE A 141 -4.28 1.84 -18.20
N HIS A 142 -4.14 1.14 -17.08
CA HIS A 142 -4.85 1.44 -15.82
C HIS A 142 -3.99 2.18 -14.80
N GLY A 143 -2.92 2.84 -15.24
CA GLY A 143 -2.03 3.63 -14.38
C GLY A 143 -1.09 2.76 -13.54
N HIS A 144 -0.56 3.33 -12.46
CA HIS A 144 0.41 2.66 -11.59
C HIS A 144 -0.11 2.59 -10.14
N LYS A 145 -0.61 1.43 -9.73
CA LYS A 145 -1.27 1.26 -8.42
C LYS A 145 -0.34 1.41 -7.20
N GLY A 146 0.97 1.22 -7.38
CA GLY A 146 1.95 1.57 -6.36
C GLY A 146 2.05 3.08 -6.13
N GLU A 147 2.07 3.87 -7.20
CA GLU A 147 2.05 5.34 -7.10
C GLU A 147 0.76 5.84 -6.44
N GLU A 148 -0.38 5.30 -6.86
CA GLU A 148 -1.69 5.64 -6.27
C GLU A 148 -1.75 5.32 -4.76
N ALA A 149 -1.19 4.19 -4.35
CA ALA A 149 -1.13 3.83 -2.94
C ALA A 149 -0.29 4.82 -2.12
N ALA A 150 0.86 5.24 -2.67
CA ALA A 150 1.71 6.25 -2.02
C ALA A 150 1.01 7.61 -1.91
N VAL A 151 0.36 8.08 -2.99
CA VAL A 151 -0.42 9.31 -2.97
C VAL A 151 -1.54 9.25 -1.94
N THR A 152 -2.24 8.11 -1.87
CA THR A 152 -3.30 7.88 -0.88
C THR A 152 -2.74 7.97 0.55
N ALA A 153 -1.60 7.32 0.81
CA ALA A 153 -0.95 7.39 2.13
C ALA A 153 -0.61 8.83 2.53
N LEU A 154 -0.01 9.60 1.62
CA LEU A 154 0.34 10.99 1.88
C LEU A 154 -0.89 11.86 2.16
N LYS A 155 -1.97 11.70 1.40
CA LYS A 155 -3.24 12.41 1.64
C LYS A 155 -3.85 12.04 3.00
N MET A 156 -3.82 10.76 3.37
CA MET A 156 -4.35 10.31 4.66
C MET A 156 -3.50 10.78 5.84
N ILE A 157 -2.17 10.86 5.69
CA ILE A 157 -1.28 11.47 6.68
C ILE A 157 -1.62 12.96 6.85
N ALA A 158 -1.80 13.68 5.75
CA ALA A 158 -2.16 15.10 5.79
C ALA A 158 -3.52 15.31 6.46
N LEU A 159 -4.53 14.52 6.08
CA LEU A 159 -5.86 14.58 6.68
C LEU A 159 -5.79 14.35 8.21
N LYS A 160 -5.09 13.31 8.65
CA LYS A 160 -4.92 13.02 10.08
C LYS A 160 -4.28 14.19 10.84
N LYS A 161 -3.32 14.89 10.24
CA LYS A 161 -2.64 16.03 10.85
C LYS A 161 -3.51 17.32 10.91
N SER A 162 -4.62 17.34 10.19
CA SER A 162 -5.57 18.47 10.18
C SER A 162 -6.60 18.43 11.32
N PHE A 163 -6.67 17.31 12.04
CA PHE A 163 -7.52 17.15 13.24
C PHE A 163 -6.75 17.55 14.52
#